data_013d96e40ef7992d4853ab414f13c7f1
#
_entry.id   013d96e40ef7992d4853ab414f13c7f1
#
_cell.length_a   1.000
_cell.length_b   1.000
_cell.length_c   1.000
_cell.angle_alpha   90.00
_cell.angle_beta   90.00
_cell.angle_gamma   90.00
#
_symmetry.space_group_name_H-M   'P 1'
#
loop_
_entity.id
_entity.type
_entity.pdbx_description
1 polymer ?
#
loop_
_entity_poly.entity_id
_entity_poly.type
_entity_poly.pdbx_seq_one_letter_code
_entity_poly.pdbx_strand_id
1 'polypeptide(L)'
;LSEYRGEDVLVLAGDIASGATNTMDVIKHFLDQGFPKVIYVPGNHEYYGSTIKHFDDKLLDLCEQTRGAHFLRPGTVTINGVMFTGATLWTNFADNFFSQSHAKRTINDFRQIRNFTTSHAYDLYYKHLDYIKSSYETRGDKPVVIVTHFLPSRECIAPRWRGSDLLNDYFANDLGSWIADMKNTTWLFGHTHDAMDFMIGDTRMVCNPHGYYNAMNDGVGFEPFKTITV
;
A
#
# COMPACT_ATOMS: atom_id res chain seq x y z
N LEU A 1 18.82 -0.93 4.68
CA LEU A 1 17.69 -0.29 5.35
C LEU A 1 17.96 1.20 5.48
N SER A 2 16.95 2.05 5.30
CA SER A 2 17.10 3.50 5.39
C SER A 2 17.53 3.92 6.80
N GLU A 3 18.51 4.81 6.88
CA GLU A 3 18.88 5.51 8.12
C GLU A 3 18.15 6.85 8.15
N TYR A 4 17.70 7.28 9.35
CA TYR A 4 17.10 8.60 9.54
C TYR A 4 18.09 9.72 9.21
N ARG A 5 17.69 10.67 8.38
CA ARG A 5 18.51 11.81 7.90
C ARG A 5 17.83 13.16 8.07
N GLY A 6 16.76 13.21 8.87
CA GLY A 6 15.99 14.43 9.15
C GLY A 6 14.63 14.48 8.45
N GLU A 7 14.15 13.36 7.92
CA GLU A 7 12.81 13.25 7.32
C GLU A 7 11.70 13.41 8.38
N ASP A 8 10.59 14.01 8.01
CA ASP A 8 9.45 14.21 8.93
C ASP A 8 8.64 12.93 9.13
N VAL A 9 8.53 12.12 8.08
CA VAL A 9 7.65 10.94 8.04
C VAL A 9 8.30 9.82 7.22
N LEU A 10 8.32 8.61 7.77
CA LEU A 10 8.56 7.39 7.01
C LEU A 10 7.23 6.77 6.60
N VAL A 11 7.08 6.40 5.33
CA VAL A 11 5.91 5.68 4.82
C VAL A 11 6.29 4.26 4.44
N LEU A 12 5.58 3.28 5.01
CA LEU A 12 5.73 1.86 4.74
C LEU A 12 4.45 1.36 4.03
N ALA A 13 4.55 1.10 2.73
CA ALA A 13 3.43 0.74 1.87
C ALA A 13 3.19 -0.78 1.79
N GLY A 14 3.26 -1.48 2.92
CA GLY A 14 2.95 -2.90 3.05
C GLY A 14 4.10 -3.86 2.75
N ASP A 15 3.85 -5.14 3.01
CA ASP A 15 4.76 -6.27 2.83
C ASP A 15 6.10 -6.12 3.57
N ILE A 16 6.04 -5.60 4.81
CA ILE A 16 7.23 -5.38 5.64
C ILE A 16 7.51 -6.54 6.60
N ALA A 17 6.48 -7.30 6.98
CA ALA A 17 6.61 -8.48 7.83
C ALA A 17 5.30 -9.29 7.83
N SER A 18 5.35 -10.59 8.20
CA SER A 18 4.14 -11.37 8.40
C SER A 18 3.71 -11.36 9.87
N GLY A 19 2.42 -11.06 10.13
CA GLY A 19 1.81 -11.03 11.47
C GLY A 19 2.03 -9.74 12.24
N ALA A 20 1.01 -9.32 13.01
CA ALA A 20 0.93 -8.01 13.66
C ALA A 20 2.10 -7.69 14.61
N THR A 21 2.62 -8.69 15.34
CA THR A 21 3.74 -8.48 16.26
C THR A 21 5.02 -8.14 15.49
N ASN A 22 5.37 -8.93 14.48
CA ASN A 22 6.58 -8.69 13.68
C ASN A 22 6.47 -7.36 12.92
N THR A 23 5.29 -7.03 12.40
CA THR A 23 5.03 -5.72 11.75
C THR A 23 5.29 -4.58 12.74
N MET A 24 4.81 -4.71 13.97
CA MET A 24 5.04 -3.69 15.01
C MET A 24 6.51 -3.57 15.40
N ASP A 25 7.25 -4.68 15.43
CA ASP A 25 8.69 -4.66 15.70
C ASP A 25 9.46 -3.90 14.62
N VAL A 26 9.07 -4.03 13.34
CA VAL A 26 9.64 -3.23 12.23
C VAL A 26 9.30 -1.75 12.40
N ILE A 27 8.05 -1.41 12.71
CA ILE A 27 7.64 -0.02 12.94
C ILE A 27 8.43 0.61 14.09
N LYS A 28 8.55 -0.10 15.21
CA LYS A 28 9.34 0.35 16.37
C LYS A 28 10.81 0.53 16.03
N HIS A 29 11.38 -0.40 15.26
CA HIS A 29 12.77 -0.28 14.81
C HIS A 29 13.03 1.07 14.11
N PHE A 30 12.16 1.51 13.21
CA PHE A 30 12.33 2.80 12.54
C PHE A 30 12.09 4.00 13.48
N LEU A 31 11.13 3.92 14.39
CA LEU A 31 10.94 4.96 15.42
C LEU A 31 12.20 5.08 16.31
N ASP A 32 12.81 3.96 16.67
CA ASP A 32 14.05 3.92 17.45
C ASP A 32 15.28 4.43 16.66
N GLN A 33 15.25 4.33 15.33
CA GLN A 33 16.24 4.97 14.44
C GLN A 33 16.08 6.50 14.37
N GLY A 34 15.04 7.08 14.95
CA GLY A 34 14.83 8.52 15.05
C GLY A 34 13.74 9.07 14.12
N PHE A 35 13.10 8.26 13.27
CA PHE A 35 11.95 8.74 12.49
C PHE A 35 10.84 9.20 13.43
N PRO A 36 10.41 10.49 13.38
CA PRO A 36 9.44 11.00 14.33
C PRO A 36 8.04 10.44 14.13
N LYS A 37 7.74 10.01 12.90
CA LYS A 37 6.46 9.43 12.48
C LYS A 37 6.69 8.30 11.48
N VAL A 38 5.97 7.20 11.67
CA VAL A 38 5.88 6.09 10.73
C VAL A 38 4.42 5.91 10.35
N ILE A 39 4.12 6.07 9.07
CA ILE A 39 2.80 5.76 8.48
C ILE A 39 2.90 4.40 7.84
N TYR A 40 1.95 3.54 8.14
CA TYR A 40 1.94 2.18 7.67
C TYR A 40 0.57 1.79 7.08
N VAL A 41 0.62 1.14 5.92
CA VAL A 41 -0.51 0.46 5.27
C VAL A 41 -0.14 -1.00 5.12
N PRO A 42 -1.02 -1.97 5.45
CA PRO A 42 -0.67 -3.38 5.30
C PRO A 42 -0.69 -3.82 3.83
N GLY A 43 0.25 -4.70 3.49
CA GLY A 43 0.21 -5.48 2.27
C GLY A 43 -0.58 -6.79 2.46
N ASN A 44 -0.51 -7.67 1.48
CA ASN A 44 -1.19 -8.97 1.57
C ASN A 44 -0.42 -9.97 2.44
N HIS A 45 0.92 -9.90 2.44
CA HIS A 45 1.77 -10.84 3.19
C HIS A 45 1.65 -10.70 4.71
N GLU A 46 1.30 -9.53 5.22
CA GLU A 46 1.06 -9.32 6.64
C GLU A 46 -0.04 -10.21 7.20
N TYR A 47 -1.04 -10.54 6.39
CA TYR A 47 -2.21 -11.32 6.79
C TYR A 47 -1.99 -12.84 6.74
N TYR A 48 -0.85 -13.31 6.21
CA TYR A 48 -0.56 -14.75 6.09
C TYR A 48 -0.57 -15.44 7.44
N GLY A 49 -1.27 -16.59 7.51
CA GLY A 49 -1.48 -17.35 8.74
C GLY A 49 -2.54 -16.79 9.68
N SER A 50 -3.15 -15.64 9.36
CA SER A 50 -4.17 -14.94 10.17
C SER A 50 -5.44 -14.67 9.37
N THR A 51 -6.44 -14.06 10.01
CA THR A 51 -7.52 -13.35 9.33
C THR A 51 -7.20 -11.86 9.28
N ILE A 52 -7.72 -11.15 8.28
CA ILE A 52 -7.57 -9.70 8.16
C ILE A 52 -8.01 -9.01 9.46
N LYS A 53 -9.22 -9.32 9.94
CA LYS A 53 -9.75 -8.72 11.17
C LYS A 53 -8.84 -8.91 12.39
N HIS A 54 -8.33 -10.11 12.60
CA HIS A 54 -7.48 -10.40 13.77
C HIS A 54 -6.15 -9.64 13.71
N PHE A 55 -5.54 -9.58 12.51
CA PHE A 55 -4.32 -8.81 12.30
C PHE A 55 -4.57 -7.32 12.56
N ASP A 56 -5.61 -6.76 11.92
CA ASP A 56 -5.94 -5.34 12.01
C ASP A 56 -6.23 -4.90 13.44
N ASP A 57 -7.05 -5.65 14.17
CA ASP A 57 -7.39 -5.31 15.57
C ASP A 57 -6.14 -5.36 16.45
N LYS A 58 -5.33 -6.41 16.33
CA LYS A 58 -4.10 -6.55 17.11
C LYS A 58 -3.08 -5.44 16.81
N LEU A 59 -2.88 -5.11 15.53
CA LEU A 59 -1.91 -4.08 15.16
C LEU A 59 -2.40 -2.69 15.56
N LEU A 60 -3.71 -2.43 15.47
CA LEU A 60 -4.28 -1.17 15.94
C LEU A 60 -3.99 -0.94 17.43
N ASP A 61 -4.28 -1.94 18.27
CA ASP A 61 -4.01 -1.88 19.71
C ASP A 61 -2.53 -1.58 20.02
N LEU A 62 -1.61 -2.17 19.24
CA LEU A 62 -0.17 -1.92 19.38
C LEU A 62 0.23 -0.51 18.92
N CYS A 63 -0.34 -0.02 17.83
CA CYS A 63 -0.05 1.32 17.31
C CYS A 63 -0.60 2.41 18.23
N GLU A 64 -1.80 2.24 18.82
CA GLU A 64 -2.39 3.19 19.77
C GLU A 64 -1.51 3.37 21.02
N GLN A 65 -0.76 2.34 21.42
CA GLN A 65 0.19 2.36 22.53
C GLN A 65 1.58 2.88 22.14
N THR A 66 1.83 3.16 20.85
CA THR A 66 3.15 3.52 20.32
C THR A 66 3.13 4.91 19.70
N ARG A 67 3.72 5.88 20.41
CA ARG A 67 3.79 7.26 19.91
C ARG A 67 4.56 7.34 18.59
N GLY A 68 3.95 7.94 17.59
CA GLY A 68 4.55 8.13 16.26
C GLY A 68 4.19 7.04 15.24
N ALA A 69 3.60 5.91 15.67
CA ALA A 69 3.06 4.91 14.77
C ALA A 69 1.65 5.29 14.30
N HIS A 70 1.41 5.25 12.98
CA HIS A 70 0.12 5.56 12.37
C HIS A 70 -0.27 4.44 11.40
N PHE A 71 -1.29 3.69 11.77
CA PHE A 71 -1.80 2.55 10.99
C PHE A 71 -3.06 2.95 10.18
N LEU A 72 -2.97 2.89 8.86
CA LEU A 72 -4.07 3.20 7.93
C LEU A 72 -4.70 1.91 7.39
N ARG A 73 -5.92 1.51 7.89
CA ARG A 73 -6.56 0.21 7.63
C ARG A 73 -8.04 0.16 7.17
N PRO A 74 -8.70 1.06 6.45
CA PRO A 74 -8.39 2.40 5.97
C PRO A 74 -8.30 3.46 7.07
N GLY A 75 -7.56 4.52 6.80
CA GLY A 75 -7.35 5.57 7.79
C GLY A 75 -6.81 6.86 7.18
N THR A 76 -6.88 7.94 8.00
CA THR A 76 -6.37 9.26 7.63
C THR A 76 -5.68 9.92 8.82
N VAL A 77 -4.55 10.56 8.59
CA VAL A 77 -3.84 11.39 9.57
C VAL A 77 -3.31 12.65 8.90
N THR A 78 -3.29 13.77 9.60
CA THR A 78 -2.66 15.01 9.12
C THR A 78 -1.38 15.27 9.92
N ILE A 79 -0.26 15.42 9.22
CA ILE A 79 1.06 15.68 9.79
C ILE A 79 1.64 16.90 9.06
N ASN A 80 2.06 17.92 9.80
CA ASN A 80 2.65 19.14 9.26
C ASN A 80 1.83 19.82 8.14
N GLY A 81 0.48 19.73 8.22
CA GLY A 81 -0.43 20.29 7.22
C GLY A 81 -0.69 19.39 6.00
N VAL A 82 0.04 18.32 5.83
CA VAL A 82 -0.17 17.31 4.78
C VAL A 82 -1.13 16.22 5.27
N MET A 83 -2.13 15.89 4.48
CA MET A 83 -3.05 14.78 4.76
C MET A 83 -2.50 13.49 4.17
N PHE A 84 -2.34 12.48 5.01
CA PHE A 84 -2.04 11.11 4.61
C PHE A 84 -3.30 10.29 4.74
N THR A 85 -3.72 9.61 3.68
CA THR A 85 -4.86 8.70 3.68
C THR A 85 -4.50 7.42 2.95
N GLY A 86 -5.04 6.29 3.36
CA GLY A 86 -4.70 5.05 2.68
C GLY A 86 -5.34 3.80 3.24
N ALA A 87 -5.08 2.71 2.55
CA ALA A 87 -5.51 1.34 2.86
C ALA A 87 -4.72 0.35 2.00
N THR A 88 -4.84 -0.97 2.27
CA THR A 88 -4.31 -2.03 1.38
C THR A 88 -4.78 -1.86 -0.06
N LEU A 89 -5.98 -1.39 -0.29
CA LEU A 89 -6.77 -1.22 -1.50
C LEU A 89 -7.36 -2.53 -2.02
N TRP A 90 -6.60 -3.65 -2.11
CA TRP A 90 -7.03 -4.89 -2.76
C TRP A 90 -7.40 -4.67 -4.23
N THR A 91 -8.31 -5.50 -4.80
CA THR A 91 -8.68 -5.44 -6.22
C THR A 91 -10.12 -5.84 -6.48
N ASN A 92 -10.72 -5.28 -7.53
CA ASN A 92 -12.00 -5.74 -8.10
C ASN A 92 -11.82 -6.75 -9.25
N PHE A 93 -10.58 -7.20 -9.53
CA PHE A 93 -10.27 -8.15 -10.62
C PHE A 93 -10.72 -7.64 -12.01
N ALA A 94 -10.72 -6.32 -12.22
CA ALA A 94 -11.28 -5.68 -13.42
C ALA A 94 -12.75 -6.09 -13.71
N ASP A 95 -13.52 -6.44 -12.65
CA ASP A 95 -14.89 -6.98 -12.74
C ASP A 95 -15.02 -8.23 -13.63
N ASN A 96 -13.93 -8.98 -13.79
CA ASN A 96 -13.81 -10.13 -14.68
C ASN A 96 -13.88 -11.45 -13.91
N PHE A 97 -14.90 -12.25 -14.19
CA PHE A 97 -15.08 -13.57 -13.56
C PHE A 97 -13.91 -14.53 -13.84
N PHE A 98 -13.32 -14.49 -15.04
CA PHE A 98 -12.18 -15.35 -15.37
C PHE A 98 -10.95 -14.97 -14.56
N SER A 99 -10.70 -13.68 -14.35
CA SER A 99 -9.62 -13.17 -13.50
C SER A 99 -9.81 -13.57 -12.04
N GLN A 100 -11.02 -13.46 -11.50
CA GLN A 100 -11.34 -13.95 -10.16
C GLN A 100 -11.08 -15.46 -10.02
N SER A 101 -11.57 -16.25 -11.00
CA SER A 101 -11.39 -17.71 -11.01
C SER A 101 -9.91 -18.11 -11.17
N HIS A 102 -9.15 -17.36 -11.96
CA HIS A 102 -7.71 -17.56 -12.13
C HIS A 102 -6.96 -17.22 -10.83
N ALA A 103 -7.19 -16.05 -10.25
CA ALA A 103 -6.58 -15.60 -9.01
C ALA A 103 -6.82 -16.59 -7.85
N LYS A 104 -8.06 -17.06 -7.68
CA LYS A 104 -8.40 -18.06 -6.65
C LYS A 104 -7.55 -19.34 -6.73
N ARG A 105 -7.10 -19.74 -7.93
CA ARG A 105 -6.30 -20.95 -8.14
C ARG A 105 -4.81 -20.72 -8.04
N THR A 106 -4.33 -19.53 -8.42
CA THR A 106 -2.91 -19.23 -8.62
C THR A 106 -2.30 -18.40 -7.52
N ILE A 107 -3.08 -17.48 -6.93
CA ILE A 107 -2.59 -16.53 -5.93
C ILE A 107 -2.55 -17.18 -4.53
N ASN A 108 -1.43 -17.03 -3.85
CA ASN A 108 -1.21 -17.61 -2.53
C ASN A 108 -2.11 -17.03 -1.44
N ASP A 109 -2.56 -15.79 -1.57
CA ASP A 109 -3.39 -15.10 -0.57
C ASP A 109 -4.65 -15.88 -0.23
N PHE A 110 -5.29 -16.49 -1.25
CA PHE A 110 -6.50 -17.32 -1.06
C PHE A 110 -6.25 -18.65 -0.37
N ARG A 111 -5.00 -19.00 -0.09
CA ARG A 111 -4.58 -20.19 0.68
C ARG A 111 -3.96 -19.79 2.02
N GLN A 112 -3.25 -18.68 2.07
CA GLN A 112 -2.46 -18.26 3.23
C GLN A 112 -3.23 -17.35 4.19
N ILE A 113 -4.20 -16.55 3.70
CA ILE A 113 -5.04 -15.70 4.54
C ILE A 113 -6.29 -16.49 4.93
N ARG A 114 -6.50 -16.66 6.23
CA ARG A 114 -7.64 -17.44 6.75
C ARG A 114 -8.96 -16.76 6.42
N ASN A 115 -9.92 -17.53 5.92
CA ASN A 115 -11.27 -17.07 5.55
C ASN A 115 -11.28 -15.97 4.47
N PHE A 116 -10.22 -15.87 3.67
CA PHE A 116 -10.13 -14.89 2.59
C PHE A 116 -10.60 -15.51 1.26
N THR A 117 -11.48 -14.80 0.58
CA THR A 117 -12.06 -15.22 -0.70
C THR A 117 -11.96 -14.09 -1.72
N THR A 118 -12.17 -14.41 -2.99
CA THR A 118 -12.23 -13.37 -4.04
C THR A 118 -13.36 -12.37 -3.81
N SER A 119 -14.52 -12.83 -3.29
CA SER A 119 -15.62 -11.93 -2.90
C SER A 119 -15.18 -10.98 -1.77
N HIS A 120 -14.43 -11.51 -0.78
CA HIS A 120 -13.94 -10.68 0.31
C HIS A 120 -12.92 -9.64 -0.16
N ALA A 121 -12.02 -10.01 -1.08
CA ALA A 121 -11.10 -9.04 -1.71
C ALA A 121 -11.85 -7.94 -2.46
N TYR A 122 -12.88 -8.32 -3.21
CA TYR A 122 -13.76 -7.41 -3.95
C TYR A 122 -14.49 -6.42 -3.03
N ASP A 123 -15.11 -6.92 -1.95
CA ASP A 123 -15.82 -6.08 -0.97
C ASP A 123 -14.86 -5.10 -0.27
N LEU A 124 -13.65 -5.56 0.07
CA LEU A 124 -12.63 -4.72 0.67
C LEU A 124 -12.11 -3.65 -0.29
N TYR A 125 -11.96 -3.98 -1.58
CA TYR A 125 -11.58 -2.99 -2.59
C TYR A 125 -12.53 -1.80 -2.59
N TYR A 126 -13.84 -2.03 -2.73
CA TYR A 126 -14.82 -0.94 -2.75
C TYR A 126 -14.84 -0.16 -1.44
N LYS A 127 -14.81 -0.85 -0.31
CA LYS A 127 -14.75 -0.20 1.01
C LYS A 127 -13.52 0.71 1.15
N HIS A 128 -12.36 0.26 0.70
CA HIS A 128 -11.12 1.02 0.77
C HIS A 128 -11.13 2.19 -0.21
N LEU A 129 -11.60 1.96 -1.43
CA LEU A 129 -11.71 2.99 -2.46
C LEU A 129 -12.67 4.11 -2.05
N ASP A 130 -13.86 3.75 -1.55
CA ASP A 130 -14.86 4.72 -1.07
C ASP A 130 -14.30 5.58 0.08
N TYR A 131 -13.56 4.96 1.00
CA TYR A 131 -12.89 5.70 2.08
C TYR A 131 -11.85 6.69 1.54
N ILE A 132 -10.97 6.25 0.63
CA ILE A 132 -9.93 7.09 0.03
C ILE A 132 -10.57 8.24 -0.76
N LYS A 133 -11.60 7.97 -1.57
CA LYS A 133 -12.34 8.99 -2.33
C LYS A 133 -12.97 10.02 -1.41
N SER A 134 -13.71 9.58 -0.39
CA SER A 134 -14.35 10.47 0.57
C SER A 134 -13.33 11.33 1.33
N SER A 135 -12.19 10.74 1.74
CA SER A 135 -11.12 11.47 2.38
C SER A 135 -10.53 12.53 1.46
N TYR A 136 -10.29 12.18 0.20
CA TYR A 136 -9.78 13.12 -0.79
C TYR A 136 -10.75 14.28 -1.04
N GLU A 137 -12.05 14.02 -1.18
CA GLU A 137 -13.08 15.04 -1.39
C GLU A 137 -13.20 16.02 -0.21
N THR A 138 -13.00 15.53 1.01
CA THR A 138 -13.12 16.32 2.25
C THR A 138 -11.82 16.99 2.71
N ARG A 139 -10.72 16.88 1.96
CA ARG A 139 -9.39 17.38 2.34
C ARG A 139 -9.26 18.91 2.43
N GLY A 140 -10.17 19.66 1.78
CA GLY A 140 -10.00 21.10 1.53
C GLY A 140 -8.80 21.34 0.59
N ASP A 141 -7.99 22.37 0.88
CA ASP A 141 -6.82 22.75 0.06
C ASP A 141 -5.52 22.04 0.50
N LYS A 142 -5.58 21.06 1.42
CA LYS A 142 -4.38 20.40 1.91
C LYS A 142 -3.71 19.55 0.82
N PRO A 143 -2.37 19.55 0.78
CA PRO A 143 -1.64 18.52 0.05
C PRO A 143 -2.01 17.14 0.58
N VAL A 144 -2.09 16.16 -0.33
CA VAL A 144 -2.49 14.79 0.01
C VAL A 144 -1.43 13.80 -0.41
N VAL A 145 -1.10 12.91 0.50
CA VAL A 145 -0.36 11.67 0.21
C VAL A 145 -1.33 10.50 0.36
N ILE A 146 -1.64 9.85 -0.74
CA ILE A 146 -2.41 8.60 -0.72
C ILE A 146 -1.42 7.45 -0.64
N VAL A 147 -1.67 6.50 0.26
CA VAL A 147 -0.82 5.33 0.44
C VAL A 147 -1.65 4.07 0.23
N THR A 148 -1.28 3.26 -0.74
CA THR A 148 -1.88 1.95 -0.94
C THR A 148 -0.81 0.86 -1.04
N HIS A 149 -1.19 -0.40 -0.84
CA HIS A 149 -0.29 -1.49 -1.15
C HIS A 149 -0.49 -1.94 -2.59
N PHE A 150 -1.71 -2.31 -2.97
CA PHE A 150 -2.02 -2.69 -4.35
C PHE A 150 -1.87 -1.51 -5.31
N LEU A 151 -1.52 -1.82 -6.56
CA LEU A 151 -1.34 -0.83 -7.62
C LEU A 151 -2.67 -0.13 -7.93
N PRO A 152 -2.73 1.21 -7.88
CA PRO A 152 -3.99 1.93 -8.11
C PRO A 152 -4.34 2.07 -9.59
N SER A 153 -3.38 1.91 -10.51
CA SER A 153 -3.60 2.02 -11.95
C SER A 153 -2.82 0.94 -12.70
N ARG A 154 -3.32 0.55 -13.85
CA ARG A 154 -2.61 -0.33 -14.80
C ARG A 154 -1.31 0.30 -15.33
N GLU A 155 -1.18 1.60 -15.31
CA GLU A 155 0.06 2.32 -15.63
C GLU A 155 1.19 2.02 -14.65
N CYS A 156 0.86 1.59 -13.43
CA CYS A 156 1.80 1.13 -12.41
C CYS A 156 2.34 -0.29 -12.66
N ILE A 157 1.88 -0.99 -13.71
CA ILE A 157 2.41 -2.30 -14.10
C ILE A 157 3.72 -2.11 -14.83
N ALA A 158 4.82 -2.65 -14.27
CA ALA A 158 6.13 -2.58 -14.91
C ALA A 158 6.12 -3.26 -16.29
N PRO A 159 6.89 -2.73 -17.28
CA PRO A 159 6.88 -3.25 -18.65
C PRO A 159 7.11 -4.76 -18.76
N ARG A 160 7.95 -5.33 -17.91
CA ARG A 160 8.24 -6.78 -17.89
C ARG A 160 7.05 -7.66 -17.52
N TRP A 161 6.01 -7.09 -16.88
CA TRP A 161 4.81 -7.82 -16.44
C TRP A 161 3.59 -7.57 -17.34
N ARG A 162 3.71 -6.69 -18.33
CA ARG A 162 2.61 -6.43 -19.29
C ARG A 162 2.35 -7.67 -20.13
N GLY A 163 1.08 -7.94 -20.44
CA GLY A 163 0.66 -9.12 -21.21
C GLY A 163 0.21 -10.32 -20.37
N SER A 164 0.23 -10.22 -19.05
CA SER A 164 -0.33 -11.23 -18.13
C SER A 164 -1.70 -10.78 -17.61
N ASP A 165 -2.64 -10.47 -18.49
CA ASP A 165 -3.88 -9.73 -18.18
C ASP A 165 -4.67 -10.33 -17.01
N LEU A 166 -4.96 -11.64 -17.02
CA LEU A 166 -5.71 -12.29 -15.94
C LEU A 166 -5.00 -12.20 -14.59
N LEU A 167 -3.67 -12.19 -14.58
CA LEU A 167 -2.89 -12.04 -13.36
C LEU A 167 -2.84 -10.57 -12.95
N ASN A 168 -2.62 -9.68 -13.90
CA ASN A 168 -2.55 -8.23 -13.66
C ASN A 168 -3.87 -7.66 -13.13
N ASP A 169 -5.01 -8.27 -13.45
CA ASP A 169 -6.32 -7.91 -12.87
C ASP A 169 -6.39 -8.16 -11.36
N TYR A 170 -5.51 -9.02 -10.82
CA TYR A 170 -5.35 -9.14 -9.37
C TYR A 170 -4.39 -8.10 -8.79
N PHE A 171 -3.33 -7.75 -9.48
CA PHE A 171 -2.27 -6.88 -8.93
C PHE A 171 -2.57 -5.40 -9.08
N ALA A 172 -3.33 -5.00 -10.11
CA ALA A 172 -3.55 -3.59 -10.44
C ALA A 172 -5.03 -3.27 -10.64
N ASN A 173 -5.40 -2.11 -10.15
CA ASN A 173 -6.72 -1.51 -10.36
C ASN A 173 -6.70 -0.58 -11.58
N ASP A 174 -7.84 -0.03 -11.96
CA ASP A 174 -7.97 0.90 -13.09
C ASP A 174 -8.55 2.24 -12.61
N LEU A 175 -7.77 2.98 -11.83
CA LEU A 175 -8.14 4.29 -11.31
C LEU A 175 -7.44 5.43 -12.05
N GLY A 176 -6.75 5.16 -13.17
CA GLY A 176 -5.92 6.13 -13.88
C GLY A 176 -6.66 7.43 -14.24
N SER A 177 -7.88 7.32 -14.77
CA SER A 177 -8.69 8.50 -15.11
C SER A 177 -9.01 9.38 -13.89
N TRP A 178 -9.39 8.77 -12.76
CA TRP A 178 -9.66 9.51 -11.53
C TRP A 178 -8.39 10.12 -10.94
N ILE A 179 -7.28 9.40 -11.00
CA ILE A 179 -5.95 9.88 -10.53
C ILE A 179 -5.49 11.08 -11.36
N ALA A 180 -5.72 11.09 -12.68
CA ALA A 180 -5.33 12.18 -13.57
C ALA A 180 -6.03 13.52 -13.25
N ASP A 181 -7.23 13.45 -12.69
CA ASP A 181 -8.02 14.64 -12.30
C ASP A 181 -7.66 15.18 -10.91
N MET A 182 -6.84 14.47 -10.14
CA MET A 182 -6.44 14.87 -8.79
C MET A 182 -5.51 16.07 -8.81
N LYS A 183 -5.58 16.89 -7.77
CA LYS A 183 -4.73 18.06 -7.59
C LYS A 183 -3.99 17.97 -6.25
N ASN A 184 -2.75 18.48 -6.28
CA ASN A 184 -1.90 18.58 -5.09
C ASN A 184 -1.76 17.22 -4.37
N THR A 185 -1.52 16.16 -5.16
CA THR A 185 -1.54 14.78 -4.69
C THR A 185 -0.26 14.02 -5.07
N THR A 186 0.25 13.26 -4.12
CA THR A 186 1.26 12.21 -4.35
C THR A 186 0.65 10.87 -3.96
N TRP A 187 0.82 9.85 -4.78
CA TRP A 187 0.36 8.49 -4.50
C TRP A 187 1.54 7.55 -4.33
N LEU A 188 1.66 6.99 -3.14
CA LEU A 188 2.66 5.99 -2.79
C LEU A 188 2.02 4.60 -2.84
N PHE A 189 2.70 3.64 -3.47
CA PHE A 189 2.18 2.28 -3.57
C PHE A 189 3.29 1.24 -3.47
N GLY A 190 2.92 -0.01 -3.22
CA GLY A 190 3.81 -1.17 -3.11
C GLY A 190 3.43 -2.27 -4.10
N HIS A 191 3.53 -3.53 -3.65
CA HIS A 191 3.09 -4.76 -4.31
C HIS A 191 3.84 -5.12 -5.61
N THR A 192 4.28 -4.16 -6.40
CA THR A 192 5.22 -4.38 -7.51
C THR A 192 6.64 -4.34 -6.97
N HIS A 193 7.53 -5.16 -7.53
CA HIS A 193 8.93 -5.18 -7.15
C HIS A 193 9.81 -4.38 -8.13
N ASP A 194 9.22 -3.41 -8.80
CA ASP A 194 9.90 -2.46 -9.69
C ASP A 194 9.72 -1.04 -9.16
N ALA A 195 10.83 -0.32 -8.96
CA ALA A 195 10.78 1.07 -8.52
C ALA A 195 10.22 1.97 -9.64
N MET A 196 9.36 2.89 -9.24
CA MET A 196 8.68 3.80 -10.16
C MET A 196 8.58 5.20 -9.57
N ASP A 197 8.71 6.21 -10.44
CA ASP A 197 8.50 7.61 -10.10
C ASP A 197 8.07 8.32 -11.39
N PHE A 198 6.77 8.58 -11.54
CA PHE A 198 6.18 9.11 -12.78
C PHE A 198 4.89 9.89 -12.47
N MET A 199 4.31 10.53 -13.48
CA MET A 199 3.08 11.31 -13.35
C MET A 199 1.91 10.64 -14.04
N ILE A 200 0.73 10.68 -13.40
CA ILE A 200 -0.58 10.47 -14.04
C ILE A 200 -1.35 11.78 -13.88
N GLY A 201 -1.53 12.53 -14.96
CA GLY A 201 -2.00 13.91 -14.87
C GLY A 201 -1.07 14.75 -13.99
N ASP A 202 -1.63 15.40 -12.97
CA ASP A 202 -0.86 16.20 -11.99
C ASP A 202 -0.49 15.40 -10.72
N THR A 203 -0.83 14.12 -10.65
CA THR A 203 -0.53 13.26 -9.50
C THR A 203 0.81 12.55 -9.69
N ARG A 204 1.73 12.72 -8.73
CA ARG A 204 3.01 11.97 -8.71
C ARG A 204 2.79 10.58 -8.13
N MET A 205 3.18 9.55 -8.90
CA MET A 205 3.09 8.15 -8.55
C MET A 205 4.47 7.63 -8.15
N VAL A 206 4.63 7.09 -6.93
CA VAL A 206 5.93 6.63 -6.44
C VAL A 206 5.82 5.24 -5.81
N CYS A 207 6.72 4.35 -6.23
CA CYS A 207 6.95 3.05 -5.63
C CYS A 207 8.46 2.84 -5.48
N ASN A 208 8.91 2.38 -4.31
CA ASN A 208 10.32 2.12 -4.03
C ASN A 208 10.49 0.80 -3.27
N PRO A 209 10.26 -0.35 -3.92
CA PRO A 209 10.21 -1.66 -3.29
C PRO A 209 11.60 -2.21 -3.04
N HIS A 210 11.83 -2.76 -1.84
CA HIS A 210 13.06 -3.51 -1.55
C HIS A 210 13.10 -4.87 -2.28
N GLY A 211 11.93 -5.47 -2.52
CA GLY A 211 11.81 -6.84 -3.03
C GLY A 211 12.14 -7.92 -1.98
N TYR A 212 12.14 -9.17 -2.39
CA TYR A 212 12.51 -10.29 -1.51
C TYR A 212 14.02 -10.34 -1.26
N TYR A 213 14.42 -10.47 -0.02
CA TYR A 213 15.82 -10.43 0.41
C TYR A 213 16.74 -11.43 -0.32
N ASN A 214 16.22 -12.60 -0.71
CA ASN A 214 17.00 -13.67 -1.33
C ASN A 214 16.71 -13.88 -2.83
N ALA A 215 15.98 -12.98 -3.49
CA ALA A 215 15.64 -13.11 -4.91
C ALA A 215 16.60 -12.25 -5.76
N MET A 216 17.37 -12.90 -6.62
CA MET A 216 18.19 -12.18 -7.61
C MET A 216 17.27 -11.42 -8.57
N ASN A 217 17.59 -10.15 -8.84
CA ASN A 217 16.82 -9.24 -9.71
C ASN A 217 15.41 -8.88 -9.19
N ASP A 218 15.17 -8.99 -7.90
CA ASP A 218 13.98 -8.46 -7.24
C ASP A 218 14.27 -7.08 -6.62
N GLY A 219 13.26 -6.23 -6.42
CA GLY A 219 13.46 -4.85 -5.98
C GLY A 219 14.22 -4.00 -7.01
N VAL A 220 13.87 -4.14 -8.28
CA VAL A 220 14.55 -3.44 -9.39
C VAL A 220 14.43 -1.93 -9.22
N GLY A 221 15.58 -1.24 -9.17
CA GLY A 221 15.65 0.21 -9.02
C GLY A 221 15.45 0.73 -7.59
N PHE A 222 15.47 -0.15 -6.57
CA PHE A 222 15.36 0.27 -5.17
C PHE A 222 16.44 1.28 -4.77
N GLU A 223 16.01 2.38 -4.19
CA GLU A 223 16.86 3.45 -3.66
C GLU A 223 16.74 3.51 -2.13
N PRO A 224 17.75 3.06 -1.35
CA PRO A 224 17.66 2.94 0.12
C PRO A 224 17.31 4.24 0.86
N PHE A 225 17.58 5.39 0.25
CA PHE A 225 17.37 6.72 0.84
C PHE A 225 16.46 7.60 -0.01
N LYS A 226 15.51 6.99 -0.74
CA LYS A 226 14.57 7.76 -1.56
C LYS A 226 13.68 8.60 -0.66
N THR A 227 13.77 9.91 -0.85
CA THR A 227 12.90 10.90 -0.19
C THR A 227 12.11 11.68 -1.24
N ILE A 228 10.94 12.14 -0.85
CA ILE A 228 10.11 13.04 -1.65
C ILE A 228 9.68 14.22 -0.79
N THR A 229 9.52 15.36 -1.40
CA THR A 229 8.90 16.55 -0.79
C THR A 229 7.47 16.66 -1.31
N VAL A 230 6.53 16.96 -0.44
CA VAL A 230 5.09 17.12 -0.73
C VAL A 230 4.58 18.44 -0.19
#